data_09e13b729de5a5dcdc56e03a8afbd056
#
_entry.id   09e13b729de5a5dcdc56e03a8afbd056
#
_cell.length_a   1.000
_cell.length_b   1.000
_cell.length_c   1.000
_cell.angle_alpha   90.00
_cell.angle_beta   90.00
_cell.angle_gamma   90.00
#
_symmetry.space_group_name_H-M   'P 1'
#
loop_
_entity.id
_entity.type
_entity.pdbx_description
1 polymer ?
#
loop_
_entity_poly.entity_id
_entity_poly.type
_entity_poly.pdbx_seq_one_letter_code
_entity_poly.pdbx_strand_id
1 'polypeptide(L)'
;MPDSMPLVSEICNRTLQVFGQRPCLWQVEVTQAVLRCDQDVVSISATGSGKTMTFWMPLLFHPQGIQIVVTPLNILGTQNVAALEKLSIKGLALHAETATNANFKVRLTVQEYRVIVTNPETLMKANGGFDKLWKNHLFTSRIISIVWDEAHCISKWGDFRPEYKLAGRLRYIIPSRIPYFITSMTLPAAVLDVITETMRLCKNTCIIHRSNDRPNVHLVVWEFQYPMSSYLDLAFLIPENVTLDWKPPKFLVFFDDISKLVAAAKFLRLRLPQPLRSMLKFVWFNAEMTPNFREEHTKNLKAGTVYGLCCTDSFGMGVDLSDIALVIQWHMSCDLCTLWQQFGCGAQDPSTEATAFLLVESKYFDRSRQKKADNRDKREQAK
;
A
#
# COMPACT_ATOMS: atom_id res chain seq x y z
N MET A 1 5.63 27.54 12.07
CA MET A 1 5.82 26.60 13.18
C MET A 1 4.83 26.98 14.28
N PRO A 2 4.21 26.04 14.99
CA PRO A 2 3.49 26.42 16.21
C PRO A 2 4.49 27.02 17.21
N ASP A 3 4.06 28.03 17.95
CA ASP A 3 4.91 28.73 18.93
C ASP A 3 5.39 27.82 20.10
N SER A 4 4.72 26.68 20.27
CA SER A 4 5.11 25.61 21.20
C SER A 4 4.67 24.24 20.63
N MET A 5 5.41 23.18 20.96
CA MET A 5 5.05 21.82 20.61
C MET A 5 3.71 21.43 21.27
N PRO A 6 2.70 20.95 20.50
CA PRO A 6 1.42 20.58 21.08
C PRO A 6 1.55 19.39 22.03
N LEU A 7 0.79 19.45 23.14
CA LEU A 7 0.73 18.38 24.12
C LEU A 7 0.03 17.14 23.52
N VAL A 8 0.36 15.97 24.08
CA VAL A 8 -0.30 14.70 23.68
C VAL A 8 -1.82 14.80 23.78
N SER A 9 -2.33 15.37 24.88
CA SER A 9 -3.77 15.58 25.07
C SER A 9 -4.39 16.49 24.02
N GLU A 10 -3.70 17.54 23.62
CA GLU A 10 -4.17 18.45 22.58
C GLU A 10 -4.23 17.76 21.20
N ILE A 11 -3.20 16.98 20.86
CA ILE A 11 -3.19 16.19 19.61
C ILE A 11 -4.37 15.20 19.62
N CYS A 12 -4.56 14.47 20.73
CA CYS A 12 -5.66 13.52 20.84
C CYS A 12 -7.02 14.20 20.68
N ASN A 13 -7.25 15.34 21.34
CA ASN A 13 -8.53 16.04 21.30
C ASN A 13 -8.83 16.61 19.91
N ARG A 14 -7.88 17.30 19.29
CA ARG A 14 -8.07 17.85 17.94
C ARG A 14 -8.28 16.76 16.89
N THR A 15 -7.53 15.66 17.01
CA THR A 15 -7.69 14.49 16.11
C THR A 15 -9.08 13.90 16.27
N LEU A 16 -9.56 13.68 17.48
CA LEU A 16 -10.92 13.17 17.74
C LEU A 16 -11.99 14.12 17.18
N GLN A 17 -11.83 15.43 17.37
CA GLN A 17 -12.80 16.42 16.86
C GLN A 17 -12.90 16.43 15.34
N VAL A 18 -11.76 16.34 14.63
CA VAL A 18 -11.73 16.46 13.16
C VAL A 18 -11.94 15.12 12.46
N PHE A 19 -11.29 14.06 12.94
CA PHE A 19 -11.32 12.76 12.27
C PHE A 19 -12.31 11.76 12.89
N GLY A 20 -12.96 12.11 14.02
CA GLY A 20 -13.91 11.23 14.70
C GLY A 20 -13.26 10.02 15.38
N GLN A 21 -11.93 9.96 15.42
CA GLN A 21 -11.17 8.83 15.95
C GLN A 21 -10.07 9.33 16.89
N ARG A 22 -9.89 8.64 18.01
CA ARG A 22 -8.79 8.91 18.92
C ARG A 22 -7.50 8.29 18.38
N PRO A 23 -6.40 9.03 18.23
CA PRO A 23 -5.16 8.48 17.72
C PRO A 23 -4.50 7.53 18.74
N CYS A 24 -3.78 6.54 18.25
CA CYS A 24 -2.86 5.74 19.04
C CYS A 24 -1.62 6.56 19.42
N LEU A 25 -0.93 6.16 20.50
CA LEU A 25 0.26 6.87 20.99
C LEU A 25 1.34 7.03 19.90
N TRP A 26 1.63 5.99 19.15
CA TRP A 26 2.63 6.04 18.07
C TRP A 26 2.27 7.07 16.97
N GLN A 27 0.98 7.25 16.68
CA GLN A 27 0.52 8.24 15.70
C GLN A 27 0.74 9.67 16.24
N VAL A 28 0.57 9.86 17.55
CA VAL A 28 0.90 11.12 18.24
C VAL A 28 2.41 11.36 18.18
N GLU A 29 3.24 10.36 18.46
CA GLU A 29 4.70 10.43 18.38
C GLU A 29 5.17 10.82 16.98
N VAL A 30 4.63 10.18 15.93
CA VAL A 30 4.89 10.55 14.53
C VAL A 30 4.51 12.01 14.28
N THR A 31 3.33 12.42 14.71
CA THR A 31 2.85 13.80 14.54
C THR A 31 3.78 14.81 15.21
N GLN A 32 4.19 14.55 16.45
CA GLN A 32 5.15 15.42 17.16
C GLN A 32 6.51 15.44 16.46
N ALA A 33 7.00 14.30 15.97
CA ALA A 33 8.26 14.23 15.24
C ALA A 33 8.21 15.05 13.94
N VAL A 34 7.12 14.97 13.19
CA VAL A 34 6.92 15.77 11.96
C VAL A 34 6.81 17.25 12.27
N LEU A 35 6.09 17.63 13.34
CA LEU A 35 5.89 19.03 13.73
C LEU A 35 7.16 19.70 14.24
N ARG A 36 8.11 18.95 14.78
CA ARG A 36 9.43 19.50 15.17
C ARG A 36 10.22 20.03 13.98
N CYS A 37 10.04 19.46 12.79
CA CYS A 37 10.72 19.86 11.55
C CYS A 37 12.26 19.90 11.62
N ASP A 38 12.87 19.26 12.61
CA ASP A 38 14.31 19.26 12.87
C ASP A 38 15.02 18.02 12.31
N GLN A 39 14.25 17.00 11.95
CA GLN A 39 14.73 15.71 11.46
C GLN A 39 13.75 15.06 10.47
N ASP A 40 14.24 14.07 9.75
CA ASP A 40 13.38 13.20 8.93
C ASP A 40 12.71 12.17 9.84
N VAL A 41 11.57 11.67 9.39
CA VAL A 41 10.78 10.71 10.16
C VAL A 41 10.56 9.45 9.32
N VAL A 42 10.81 8.29 9.90
CA VAL A 42 10.47 6.98 9.33
C VAL A 42 9.44 6.31 10.22
N SER A 43 8.31 5.92 9.67
CA SER A 43 7.29 5.18 10.40
C SER A 43 7.03 3.82 9.73
N ILE A 44 7.23 2.76 10.50
CA ILE A 44 6.98 1.38 10.06
C ILE A 44 5.81 0.83 10.88
N SER A 45 4.71 0.47 10.20
CA SER A 45 3.52 -0.06 10.89
C SER A 45 2.62 -0.85 9.92
N ALA A 46 1.90 -1.82 10.46
CA ALA A 46 1.08 -2.75 9.69
C ALA A 46 0.03 -2.06 8.78
N THR A 47 -0.40 -2.74 7.72
CA THR A 47 -1.58 -2.32 6.94
C THR A 47 -2.80 -2.31 7.84
N GLY A 48 -3.70 -1.33 7.66
CA GLY A 48 -4.87 -1.16 8.53
C GLY A 48 -4.59 -0.49 9.88
N SER A 49 -3.33 -0.17 10.23
CA SER A 49 -2.98 0.48 11.50
C SER A 49 -3.32 1.97 11.56
N GLY A 50 -3.85 2.56 10.49
CA GLY A 50 -4.17 3.99 10.42
C GLY A 50 -2.97 4.88 10.07
N LYS A 51 -1.99 4.38 9.28
CA LYS A 51 -0.84 5.16 8.77
C LYS A 51 -1.26 6.48 8.14
N THR A 52 -2.28 6.45 7.29
CA THR A 52 -2.76 7.62 6.55
C THR A 52 -3.20 8.77 7.45
N MET A 53 -3.73 8.49 8.65
CA MET A 53 -4.09 9.52 9.60
C MET A 53 -2.88 10.34 10.06
N THR A 54 -1.70 9.72 10.17
CA THR A 54 -0.46 10.42 10.55
C THR A 54 -0.02 11.47 9.51
N PHE A 55 -0.48 11.35 8.26
CA PHE A 55 -0.20 12.36 7.22
C PHE A 55 -1.00 13.65 7.48
N TRP A 56 -2.19 13.51 8.03
CA TRP A 56 -3.15 14.60 8.17
C TRP A 56 -3.11 15.28 9.53
N MET A 57 -2.72 14.56 10.58
CA MET A 57 -2.68 15.11 11.94
C MET A 57 -1.81 16.37 12.06
N PRO A 58 -0.61 16.48 11.45
CA PRO A 58 0.19 17.71 11.50
C PRO A 58 -0.53 18.95 10.95
N LEU A 59 -1.45 18.79 9.99
CA LEU A 59 -2.23 19.89 9.43
C LEU A 59 -3.10 20.59 10.47
N LEU A 60 -3.51 19.89 11.53
CA LEU A 60 -4.36 20.44 12.58
C LEU A 60 -3.63 21.56 13.38
N PHE A 61 -2.30 21.54 13.34
CA PHE A 61 -1.44 22.47 14.10
C PHE A 61 -0.76 23.54 13.23
N HIS A 62 -0.96 23.45 11.92
CA HIS A 62 -0.48 24.41 10.94
C HIS A 62 -1.62 24.89 10.03
N PRO A 63 -2.39 25.93 10.40
CA PRO A 63 -3.55 26.37 9.64
C PRO A 63 -3.26 26.70 8.16
N GLN A 64 -2.06 27.20 7.86
CA GLN A 64 -1.61 27.53 6.52
C GLN A 64 -0.68 26.47 5.92
N GLY A 65 -0.40 25.40 6.65
CA GLY A 65 0.53 24.35 6.23
C GLY A 65 0.03 23.49 5.07
N ILE A 66 0.96 23.00 4.26
CA ILE A 66 0.71 22.11 3.15
C ILE A 66 1.43 20.79 3.40
N GLN A 67 0.73 19.68 3.18
CA GLN A 67 1.32 18.34 3.13
C GLN A 67 1.42 17.89 1.68
N ILE A 68 2.60 17.48 1.24
CA ILE A 68 2.79 16.81 -0.04
C ILE A 68 2.90 15.33 0.24
N VAL A 69 2.06 14.50 -0.39
CA VAL A 69 2.07 13.05 -0.24
C VAL A 69 2.40 12.42 -1.59
N VAL A 70 3.48 11.67 -1.62
CA VAL A 70 3.92 10.93 -2.81
C VAL A 70 3.48 9.48 -2.67
N THR A 71 2.62 9.04 -3.58
CA THR A 71 2.08 7.68 -3.60
C THR A 71 2.49 6.95 -4.87
N PRO A 72 2.69 5.61 -4.82
CA PRO A 72 3.07 4.85 -5.99
C PRO A 72 1.95 4.69 -7.03
N LEU A 73 0.68 4.84 -6.64
CA LEU A 73 -0.48 4.62 -7.50
C LEU A 73 -1.42 5.83 -7.48
N ASN A 74 -1.88 6.26 -8.66
CA ASN A 74 -2.77 7.42 -8.82
C ASN A 74 -4.11 7.24 -8.10
N ILE A 75 -4.63 6.00 -8.05
CA ILE A 75 -5.91 5.70 -7.38
C ILE A 75 -5.86 6.04 -5.90
N LEU A 76 -4.72 5.84 -5.24
CA LEU A 76 -4.54 6.21 -3.83
C LEU A 76 -4.66 7.73 -3.64
N GLY A 77 -4.11 8.49 -4.57
CA GLY A 77 -4.22 9.95 -4.56
C GLY A 77 -5.67 10.42 -4.60
N THR A 78 -6.45 9.87 -5.50
CA THR A 78 -7.88 10.20 -5.64
C THR A 78 -8.69 9.80 -4.40
N GLN A 79 -8.43 8.60 -3.85
CA GLN A 79 -9.10 8.13 -2.64
C GLN A 79 -8.76 8.99 -1.41
N ASN A 80 -7.49 9.35 -1.24
CA ASN A 80 -7.07 10.22 -0.15
C ASN A 80 -7.73 11.60 -0.22
N VAL A 81 -7.79 12.21 -1.40
CA VAL A 81 -8.46 13.50 -1.61
C VAL A 81 -9.94 13.39 -1.29
N ALA A 82 -10.64 12.38 -1.79
CA ALA A 82 -12.06 12.18 -1.51
C ALA A 82 -12.35 11.94 -0.01
N ALA A 83 -11.43 11.29 0.71
CA ALA A 83 -11.56 11.13 2.16
C ALA A 83 -11.36 12.45 2.91
N LEU A 84 -10.41 13.29 2.49
CA LEU A 84 -10.13 14.60 3.07
C LEU A 84 -11.27 15.60 2.84
N GLU A 85 -11.90 15.57 1.68
CA GLU A 85 -13.04 16.44 1.35
C GLU A 85 -14.21 16.24 2.33
N LYS A 86 -14.47 14.98 2.75
CA LYS A 86 -15.47 14.68 3.78
C LYS A 86 -15.17 15.33 5.14
N LEU A 87 -13.91 15.66 5.37
CA LEU A 87 -13.41 16.31 6.58
C LEU A 87 -13.21 17.82 6.39
N SER A 88 -13.72 18.38 5.29
CA SER A 88 -13.55 19.78 4.93
C SER A 88 -12.09 20.22 4.75
N ILE A 89 -11.19 19.28 4.48
CA ILE A 89 -9.78 19.54 4.16
C ILE A 89 -9.62 19.47 2.64
N LYS A 90 -9.33 20.62 2.02
CA LYS A 90 -9.16 20.67 0.57
C LYS A 90 -7.86 20.00 0.15
N GLY A 91 -7.98 18.94 -0.66
CA GLY A 91 -6.90 18.19 -1.26
C GLY A 91 -6.90 18.28 -2.78
N LEU A 92 -5.76 18.04 -3.39
CA LEU A 92 -5.58 17.99 -4.84
C LEU A 92 -4.73 16.78 -5.22
N ALA A 93 -5.26 15.91 -6.09
CA ALA A 93 -4.50 14.81 -6.69
C ALA A 93 -3.90 15.25 -8.03
N LEU A 94 -2.58 15.20 -8.12
CA LEU A 94 -1.81 15.58 -9.30
C LEU A 94 -1.10 14.36 -9.90
N HIS A 95 -1.54 13.96 -11.08
CA HIS A 95 -0.94 12.91 -11.92
C HIS A 95 -0.93 13.36 -13.37
N ALA A 96 -0.40 12.57 -14.29
CA ALA A 96 -0.20 12.97 -15.68
C ALA A 96 -1.40 13.66 -16.34
N GLU A 97 -2.61 13.20 -16.04
CA GLU A 97 -3.87 13.71 -16.62
C GLU A 97 -4.38 14.99 -15.93
N THR A 98 -4.11 15.15 -14.62
CA THR A 98 -4.60 16.28 -13.81
C THR A 98 -3.55 17.37 -13.61
N ALA A 99 -2.29 17.11 -13.93
CA ALA A 99 -1.16 18.03 -13.77
C ALA A 99 -1.15 19.14 -14.88
N THR A 100 -2.27 19.87 -15.01
CA THR A 100 -2.44 20.93 -15.99
C THR A 100 -1.84 22.26 -15.49
N ASN A 101 -1.51 23.16 -16.43
CA ASN A 101 -1.04 24.51 -16.10
C ASN A 101 -2.06 25.28 -15.23
N ALA A 102 -3.35 25.05 -15.41
CA ALA A 102 -4.39 25.67 -14.61
C ALA A 102 -4.33 25.22 -13.14
N ASN A 103 -4.13 23.92 -12.91
CA ASN A 103 -4.01 23.38 -11.54
C ASN A 103 -2.75 23.90 -10.84
N PHE A 104 -1.63 24.07 -11.56
CA PHE A 104 -0.40 24.62 -10.97
C PHE A 104 -0.44 26.13 -10.79
N LYS A 105 -0.96 26.91 -11.77
CA LYS A 105 -0.92 28.37 -11.73
C LYS A 105 -1.97 29.01 -10.84
N VAL A 106 -3.21 28.52 -10.89
CA VAL A 106 -4.33 29.20 -10.23
C VAL A 106 -4.59 28.61 -8.85
N ARG A 107 -4.57 27.30 -8.72
CA ARG A 107 -5.05 26.65 -7.49
C ARG A 107 -3.99 26.50 -6.40
N LEU A 108 -2.72 26.28 -6.75
CA LEU A 108 -1.65 26.11 -5.78
C LEU A 108 -1.04 27.44 -5.31
N THR A 109 -1.14 28.51 -6.12
CA THR A 109 -0.69 29.85 -5.71
C THR A 109 -1.70 30.57 -4.82
N VAL A 110 -3.00 30.24 -4.89
CA VAL A 110 -4.09 30.95 -4.19
C VAL A 110 -4.36 30.39 -2.79
N GLN A 111 -3.48 29.59 -2.21
CA GLN A 111 -3.60 29.05 -0.83
C GLN A 111 -4.85 28.16 -0.60
N GLU A 112 -5.45 27.63 -1.64
CA GLU A 112 -6.70 26.90 -1.56
C GLU A 112 -6.54 25.49 -0.99
N TYR A 113 -5.42 24.81 -1.32
CA TYR A 113 -5.19 23.42 -0.96
C TYR A 113 -4.24 23.25 0.20
N ARG A 114 -4.60 22.33 1.09
CA ARG A 114 -3.82 21.92 2.26
C ARG A 114 -3.07 20.61 2.04
N VAL A 115 -3.50 19.82 1.09
CA VAL A 115 -2.91 18.54 0.74
C VAL A 115 -2.73 18.43 -0.76
N ILE A 116 -1.54 18.01 -1.17
CA ILE A 116 -1.23 17.70 -2.55
C ILE A 116 -0.78 16.24 -2.59
N VAL A 117 -1.57 15.37 -3.23
CA VAL A 117 -1.18 13.98 -3.46
C VAL A 117 -0.68 13.85 -4.88
N THR A 118 0.49 13.26 -5.06
CA THR A 118 1.12 13.14 -6.37
C THR A 118 1.88 11.81 -6.50
N ASN A 119 2.31 11.48 -7.71
CA ASN A 119 3.20 10.37 -7.97
C ASN A 119 4.64 10.84 -8.23
N PRO A 120 5.65 9.96 -8.15
CA PRO A 120 7.04 10.34 -8.37
C PRO A 120 7.29 10.99 -9.73
N GLU A 121 6.64 10.50 -10.80
CA GLU A 121 6.80 11.00 -12.16
C GLU A 121 6.37 12.46 -12.30
N THR A 122 5.22 12.79 -11.74
CA THR A 122 4.69 14.15 -11.76
C THR A 122 5.55 15.09 -10.91
N LEU A 123 5.95 14.60 -9.71
CA LEU A 123 6.78 15.37 -8.77
C LEU A 123 8.15 15.72 -9.35
N MET A 124 8.80 14.76 -10.02
CA MET A 124 10.18 14.85 -10.51
C MET A 124 10.28 15.28 -11.97
N LYS A 125 9.16 15.57 -12.63
CA LYS A 125 9.13 15.95 -14.05
C LYS A 125 9.94 17.22 -14.29
N ALA A 126 11.02 17.11 -15.08
CA ALA A 126 11.86 18.25 -15.45
C ALA A 126 11.04 19.31 -16.22
N ASN A 127 11.22 20.59 -15.86
CA ASN A 127 10.42 21.71 -16.35
C ASN A 127 8.91 21.55 -16.11
N GLY A 128 8.52 20.70 -15.19
CA GLY A 128 7.13 20.47 -14.79
C GLY A 128 6.58 21.60 -13.90
N GLY A 129 5.34 21.42 -13.47
CA GLY A 129 4.69 22.39 -12.60
C GLY A 129 5.37 22.53 -11.24
N PHE A 130 5.90 21.44 -10.68
CA PHE A 130 6.61 21.47 -9.40
C PHE A 130 7.94 22.24 -9.48
N ASP A 131 8.69 22.21 -10.59
CA ASP A 131 9.92 23.00 -10.75
C ASP A 131 9.69 24.50 -10.54
N LYS A 132 8.52 25.00 -10.95
CA LYS A 132 8.12 26.40 -10.74
C LYS A 132 7.71 26.66 -9.29
N LEU A 133 7.01 25.69 -8.66
CA LEU A 133 6.58 25.79 -7.27
C LEU A 133 7.75 25.78 -6.30
N TRP A 134 8.78 24.97 -6.56
CA TRP A 134 9.99 24.92 -5.71
C TRP A 134 10.71 26.26 -5.62
N LYS A 135 10.62 27.09 -6.65
CA LYS A 135 11.20 28.44 -6.71
C LYS A 135 10.34 29.50 -5.99
N ASN A 136 9.10 29.14 -5.64
CA ASN A 136 8.18 30.06 -4.96
C ASN A 136 8.31 29.91 -3.44
N HIS A 137 8.98 30.87 -2.78
CA HIS A 137 9.19 30.87 -1.34
C HIS A 137 7.88 30.86 -0.54
N LEU A 138 6.82 31.56 -1.01
CA LEU A 138 5.52 31.55 -0.35
C LEU A 138 4.87 30.16 -0.34
N PHE A 139 5.16 29.35 -1.35
CA PHE A 139 4.71 27.96 -1.40
C PHE A 139 5.59 27.05 -0.52
N THR A 140 6.91 27.11 -0.69
CA THR A 140 7.84 26.22 0.00
C THR A 140 7.86 26.43 1.51
N SER A 141 7.68 27.68 1.98
CA SER A 141 7.62 27.99 3.42
C SER A 141 6.39 27.42 4.13
N ARG A 142 5.37 27.03 3.38
CA ARG A 142 4.15 26.42 3.93
C ARG A 142 4.21 24.89 4.00
N ILE A 143 5.20 24.26 3.37
CA ILE A 143 5.29 22.80 3.34
C ILE A 143 5.72 22.31 4.72
N ILE A 144 4.87 21.50 5.34
CA ILE A 144 5.14 20.87 6.64
C ILE A 144 6.11 19.72 6.46
N SER A 145 5.81 18.80 5.55
CA SER A 145 6.68 17.69 5.18
C SER A 145 6.33 17.14 3.78
N ILE A 146 7.24 16.36 3.21
CA ILE A 146 6.97 15.53 2.03
C ILE A 146 6.88 14.09 2.52
N VAL A 147 5.66 13.56 2.47
CA VAL A 147 5.35 12.17 2.84
C VAL A 147 5.62 11.26 1.66
N TRP A 148 6.40 10.20 1.86
CA TRP A 148 6.63 9.13 0.89
C TRP A 148 5.91 7.88 1.39
N ASP A 149 4.72 7.67 0.83
CA ASP A 149 3.90 6.52 1.18
C ASP A 149 4.33 5.30 0.39
N GLU A 150 4.16 4.11 1.00
CA GLU A 150 4.64 2.83 0.46
C GLU A 150 6.11 2.90 0.03
N ALA A 151 6.94 3.46 0.91
CA ALA A 151 8.33 3.80 0.61
C ALA A 151 9.22 2.59 0.24
N HIS A 152 8.81 1.36 0.54
CA HIS A 152 9.48 0.15 0.03
C HIS A 152 9.57 0.14 -1.51
N CYS A 153 8.65 0.84 -2.21
CA CYS A 153 8.71 1.01 -3.67
C CYS A 153 9.96 1.77 -4.12
N ILE A 154 10.55 2.64 -3.30
CA ILE A 154 11.78 3.36 -3.63
C ILE A 154 12.92 2.38 -3.92
N SER A 155 13.03 1.33 -3.11
CA SER A 155 14.04 0.29 -3.30
C SER A 155 13.65 -0.69 -4.41
N LYS A 156 12.39 -1.14 -4.46
CA LYS A 156 11.95 -2.19 -5.38
C LYS A 156 11.74 -1.71 -6.81
N TRP A 157 11.25 -0.47 -6.98
CA TRP A 157 10.84 0.06 -8.28
C TRP A 157 11.82 1.05 -8.89
N GLY A 158 12.92 1.37 -8.22
CA GLY A 158 13.89 2.33 -8.70
C GLY A 158 14.47 2.02 -10.09
N ASP A 159 14.47 0.75 -10.51
CA ASP A 159 15.00 0.37 -11.83
C ASP A 159 14.03 0.66 -12.97
N PHE A 160 12.73 0.48 -12.78
CA PHE A 160 11.74 0.79 -13.81
C PHE A 160 11.00 2.12 -13.58
N ARG A 161 11.18 2.76 -12.42
CA ARG A 161 10.68 4.11 -12.09
C ARG A 161 11.85 4.99 -11.60
N PRO A 162 12.68 5.50 -12.52
CA PRO A 162 13.92 6.21 -12.18
C PRO A 162 13.68 7.48 -11.37
N GLU A 163 12.47 8.01 -11.36
CA GLU A 163 12.06 9.16 -10.57
C GLU A 163 12.27 8.95 -9.06
N TYR A 164 12.11 7.73 -8.58
CA TYR A 164 12.41 7.39 -7.19
C TYR A 164 13.90 7.60 -6.87
N LYS A 165 14.81 7.20 -7.77
CA LYS A 165 16.25 7.43 -7.58
C LYS A 165 16.63 8.91 -7.60
N LEU A 166 15.81 9.75 -8.23
CA LEU A 166 16.03 11.18 -8.30
C LEU A 166 15.44 11.95 -7.10
N ALA A 167 14.58 11.31 -6.30
CA ALA A 167 13.83 11.98 -5.24
C ALA A 167 14.72 12.69 -4.19
N GLY A 168 15.91 12.14 -3.90
CA GLY A 168 16.90 12.79 -3.03
C GLY A 168 17.42 14.14 -3.56
N ARG A 169 17.27 14.43 -4.87
CA ARG A 169 17.66 15.71 -5.46
C ARG A 169 16.80 16.88 -4.98
N LEU A 170 15.55 16.62 -4.54
CA LEU A 170 14.69 17.66 -3.99
C LEU A 170 15.33 18.39 -2.80
N ARG A 171 16.24 17.74 -2.06
CA ARG A 171 17.01 18.35 -0.97
C ARG A 171 17.87 19.54 -1.41
N TYR A 172 18.25 19.59 -2.69
CA TYR A 172 19.07 20.65 -3.26
C TYR A 172 18.27 21.65 -4.09
N ILE A 173 17.08 21.24 -4.55
CA ILE A 173 16.21 22.07 -5.38
C ILE A 173 15.36 22.98 -4.52
N ILE A 174 14.90 22.47 -3.36
CA ILE A 174 14.03 23.20 -2.45
C ILE A 174 14.89 24.07 -1.52
N PRO A 175 14.74 25.41 -1.53
CA PRO A 175 15.60 26.30 -0.73
C PRO A 175 15.43 26.10 0.78
N SER A 176 14.28 25.65 1.21
CA SER A 176 13.95 25.45 2.65
C SER A 176 14.21 24.00 3.04
N ARG A 177 14.69 23.78 4.27
CA ARG A 177 14.77 22.42 4.81
C ARG A 177 13.36 21.92 5.12
N ILE A 178 12.89 20.96 4.31
CA ILE A 178 11.61 20.29 4.50
C ILE A 178 11.89 18.86 4.96
N PRO A 179 11.34 18.39 6.09
CA PRO A 179 11.53 17.04 6.54
C PRO A 179 10.82 16.06 5.59
N TYR A 180 11.46 14.90 5.37
CA TYR A 180 10.81 13.78 4.72
C TYR A 180 10.14 12.92 5.78
N PHE A 181 8.93 12.52 5.49
CA PHE A 181 8.21 11.53 6.25
C PHE A 181 8.06 10.25 5.40
N ILE A 182 8.84 9.26 5.76
CA ILE A 182 8.91 7.97 5.08
C ILE A 182 7.98 6.99 5.78
N THR A 183 7.10 6.32 5.05
CA THR A 183 6.19 5.35 5.66
C THR A 183 6.00 4.11 4.81
N SER A 184 5.95 2.96 5.45
CA SER A 184 5.68 1.68 4.83
C SER A 184 5.27 0.64 5.88
N MET A 185 4.68 -0.46 5.44
CA MET A 185 4.45 -1.62 6.30
C MET A 185 5.73 -2.40 6.56
N THR A 186 6.57 -2.56 5.56
CA THR A 186 7.77 -3.41 5.62
C THR A 186 9.00 -2.64 5.15
N LEU A 187 9.93 -2.40 6.08
CA LEU A 187 11.25 -1.83 5.78
C LEU A 187 12.32 -2.63 6.54
N PRO A 188 12.73 -3.80 6.03
CA PRO A 188 13.90 -4.50 6.53
C PRO A 188 15.14 -3.61 6.50
N ALA A 189 16.13 -3.86 7.34
CA ALA A 189 17.31 -3.02 7.48
C ALA A 189 17.95 -2.69 6.12
N ALA A 190 18.18 -3.68 5.27
CA ALA A 190 18.78 -3.47 3.95
C ALA A 190 17.93 -2.57 3.03
N VAL A 191 16.59 -2.65 3.11
CA VAL A 191 15.69 -1.77 2.35
C VAL A 191 15.72 -0.36 2.92
N LEU A 192 15.74 -0.22 4.24
CA LEU A 192 15.84 1.08 4.92
C LEU A 192 17.15 1.78 4.61
N ASP A 193 18.28 1.04 4.54
CA ASP A 193 19.58 1.57 4.16
C ASP A 193 19.55 2.15 2.73
N VAL A 194 18.98 1.41 1.76
CA VAL A 194 18.81 1.89 0.38
C VAL A 194 17.94 3.16 0.33
N ILE A 195 16.85 3.19 1.11
CA ILE A 195 15.98 4.37 1.18
C ILE A 195 16.73 5.55 1.79
N THR A 196 17.46 5.33 2.88
CA THR A 196 18.24 6.35 3.58
C THR A 196 19.25 7.02 2.63
N GLU A 197 19.95 6.22 1.85
CA GLU A 197 20.92 6.69 0.86
C GLU A 197 20.24 7.42 -0.30
N THR A 198 19.23 6.80 -0.90
CA THR A 198 18.50 7.36 -2.07
C THR A 198 17.82 8.68 -1.75
N MET A 199 17.14 8.75 -0.59
CA MET A 199 16.39 9.91 -0.15
C MET A 199 17.26 10.94 0.58
N ARG A 200 18.52 10.60 0.86
CA ARG A 200 19.47 11.43 1.62
C ARG A 200 18.89 11.85 2.96
N LEU A 201 18.41 10.87 3.72
CA LEU A 201 17.85 11.13 5.03
C LEU A 201 18.92 11.65 5.99
N CYS A 202 18.53 12.47 6.93
CA CYS A 202 19.46 13.03 7.90
C CYS A 202 19.97 11.97 8.89
N LYS A 203 21.18 12.17 9.44
CA LYS A 203 21.81 11.20 10.36
C LYS A 203 21.01 10.98 11.65
N ASN A 204 20.23 11.97 12.07
CA ASN A 204 19.38 11.92 13.27
C ASN A 204 17.91 11.61 12.91
N THR A 205 17.66 10.86 11.84
CA THR A 205 16.30 10.46 11.44
C THR A 205 15.58 9.75 12.58
N CYS A 206 14.36 10.20 12.88
CA CYS A 206 13.52 9.58 13.90
C CYS A 206 12.83 8.33 13.31
N ILE A 207 13.10 7.18 13.88
CA ILE A 207 12.49 5.92 13.44
C ILE A 207 11.47 5.47 14.48
N ILE A 208 10.21 5.41 14.07
CA ILE A 208 9.09 4.92 14.88
C ILE A 208 8.63 3.60 14.28
N HIS A 209 8.97 2.50 14.95
CA HIS A 209 8.68 1.16 14.49
C HIS A 209 7.62 0.50 15.38
N ARG A 210 6.48 0.17 14.79
CA ARG A 210 5.42 -0.63 15.40
C ARG A 210 5.49 -2.06 14.90
N SER A 211 5.05 -2.98 15.73
CA SER A 211 4.92 -4.37 15.32
C SER A 211 4.05 -4.48 14.05
N ASN A 212 4.48 -5.31 13.13
CA ASN A 212 3.73 -5.69 11.95
C ASN A 212 2.85 -6.90 12.19
N ASP A 213 2.78 -7.37 13.43
CA ASP A 213 1.92 -8.47 13.82
C ASP A 213 0.45 -8.14 13.55
N ARG A 214 -0.23 -9.12 12.99
CA ARG A 214 -1.65 -9.10 12.66
C ARG A 214 -2.31 -10.30 13.32
N PRO A 215 -2.64 -10.19 14.63
CA PRO A 215 -3.17 -11.32 15.40
C PRO A 215 -4.52 -11.82 14.86
N ASN A 216 -5.23 -11.03 14.09
CA ASN A 216 -6.47 -11.38 13.39
C ASN A 216 -6.27 -12.00 12.00
N VAL A 217 -5.02 -12.31 11.61
CA VAL A 217 -4.70 -12.99 10.34
C VAL A 217 -3.98 -14.30 10.64
N HIS A 218 -4.66 -15.41 10.40
CA HIS A 218 -4.10 -16.75 10.58
C HIS A 218 -3.22 -17.14 9.39
N LEU A 219 -1.96 -17.45 9.64
CA LEU A 219 -0.98 -17.79 8.61
C LEU A 219 -0.94 -19.30 8.39
N VAL A 220 -1.09 -19.73 7.15
CA VAL A 220 -1.05 -21.14 6.76
C VAL A 220 -0.07 -21.32 5.59
N VAL A 221 0.88 -22.23 5.74
CA VAL A 221 1.72 -22.71 4.63
C VAL A 221 1.19 -24.07 4.21
N TRP A 222 0.72 -24.15 2.95
CA TRP A 222 0.09 -25.34 2.42
C TRP A 222 0.88 -25.90 1.24
N GLU A 223 1.19 -27.19 1.26
CA GLU A 223 1.85 -27.87 0.17
C GLU A 223 0.83 -28.23 -0.93
N PHE A 224 1.19 -27.93 -2.19
CA PHE A 224 0.39 -28.36 -3.33
C PHE A 224 0.15 -29.87 -3.32
N GLN A 225 -1.11 -30.24 -3.41
CA GLN A 225 -1.54 -31.65 -3.49
C GLN A 225 -1.72 -32.08 -4.95
N TYR A 226 -1.96 -31.11 -5.85
CA TYR A 226 -2.23 -31.35 -7.26
C TYR A 226 -1.24 -30.58 -8.15
N PRO A 227 -1.11 -30.94 -9.43
CA PRO A 227 -0.32 -30.15 -10.37
C PRO A 227 -0.79 -28.69 -10.41
N MET A 228 0.12 -27.74 -10.31
CA MET A 228 -0.21 -26.30 -10.29
C MET A 228 -1.06 -25.86 -11.51
N SER A 229 -0.85 -26.47 -12.68
CA SER A 229 -1.64 -26.17 -13.87
C SER A 229 -3.11 -26.57 -13.80
N SER A 230 -3.48 -27.41 -12.84
CA SER A 230 -4.86 -27.85 -12.61
C SER A 230 -5.70 -26.85 -11.81
N TYR A 231 -5.07 -26.00 -11.01
CA TYR A 231 -5.70 -25.10 -10.02
C TYR A 231 -6.59 -25.81 -9.00
N LEU A 232 -6.52 -27.14 -8.89
CA LEU A 232 -7.37 -27.93 -8.00
C LEU A 232 -7.15 -27.59 -6.52
N ASP A 233 -5.95 -27.12 -6.14
CA ASP A 233 -5.69 -26.64 -4.79
C ASP A 233 -6.46 -25.36 -4.42
N LEU A 234 -7.12 -24.70 -5.38
CA LEU A 234 -8.09 -23.61 -5.12
C LEU A 234 -9.54 -24.09 -5.03
N ALA A 235 -9.81 -25.39 -5.22
CA ALA A 235 -11.17 -25.91 -5.28
C ALA A 235 -11.94 -25.72 -3.97
N PHE A 236 -11.25 -25.64 -2.82
CA PHE A 236 -11.86 -25.40 -1.50
C PHE A 236 -12.59 -24.05 -1.42
N LEU A 237 -12.25 -23.08 -2.29
CA LEU A 237 -12.94 -21.78 -2.36
C LEU A 237 -14.40 -21.89 -2.83
N ILE A 238 -14.76 -23.01 -3.49
CA ILE A 238 -16.10 -23.25 -4.02
C ILE A 238 -16.52 -24.65 -3.66
N PRO A 239 -17.37 -24.84 -2.63
CA PRO A 239 -17.92 -26.12 -2.25
C PRO A 239 -18.63 -26.82 -3.43
N GLU A 240 -18.72 -28.17 -3.39
CA GLU A 240 -19.33 -28.94 -4.48
C GLU A 240 -20.84 -28.70 -4.63
N ASN A 241 -21.54 -28.44 -3.49
CA ASN A 241 -22.99 -28.30 -3.44
C ASN A 241 -23.41 -26.84 -3.28
N VAL A 242 -22.98 -25.94 -4.17
CA VAL A 242 -23.29 -24.51 -4.12
C VAL A 242 -24.74 -24.27 -4.58
N THR A 243 -25.54 -23.61 -3.73
CA THR A 243 -26.89 -23.14 -4.07
C THR A 243 -26.84 -21.77 -4.75
N LEU A 244 -27.95 -21.34 -5.36
CA LEU A 244 -28.02 -20.04 -6.02
C LEU A 244 -27.85 -18.86 -5.06
N ASP A 245 -28.24 -19.02 -3.80
CA ASP A 245 -28.14 -18.00 -2.75
C ASP A 245 -26.81 -17.99 -2.03
N TRP A 246 -25.88 -18.87 -2.43
CA TRP A 246 -24.58 -18.99 -1.78
C TRP A 246 -23.75 -17.71 -1.97
N LYS A 247 -23.27 -17.20 -0.85
CA LYS A 247 -22.36 -16.06 -0.77
C LYS A 247 -21.04 -16.54 -0.17
N PRO A 248 -19.98 -16.64 -0.98
CA PRO A 248 -18.67 -17.03 -0.46
C PRO A 248 -18.08 -15.92 0.43
N PRO A 249 -17.18 -16.27 1.35
CA PRO A 249 -16.31 -15.28 1.96
C PRO A 249 -15.52 -14.56 0.88
N LYS A 250 -15.24 -13.27 1.05
CA LYS A 250 -14.42 -12.52 0.10
C LYS A 250 -12.98 -13.03 0.14
N PHE A 251 -12.38 -13.20 -1.04
CA PHE A 251 -11.02 -13.70 -1.15
C PHE A 251 -10.18 -12.98 -2.22
N LEU A 252 -8.87 -13.00 -2.01
CA LEU A 252 -7.86 -12.58 -2.98
C LEU A 252 -6.91 -13.74 -3.25
N VAL A 253 -6.60 -14.00 -4.52
CA VAL A 253 -5.55 -14.95 -4.90
C VAL A 253 -4.51 -14.21 -5.73
N PHE A 254 -3.30 -14.12 -5.20
CA PHE A 254 -2.18 -13.44 -5.83
C PHE A 254 -1.38 -14.37 -6.73
N PHE A 255 -1.06 -13.89 -7.91
CA PHE A 255 -0.25 -14.58 -8.93
C PHE A 255 0.87 -13.67 -9.43
N ASP A 256 1.95 -14.27 -9.87
CA ASP A 256 3.10 -13.62 -10.52
C ASP A 256 2.93 -13.44 -12.04
N ASP A 257 1.95 -14.14 -12.65
CA ASP A 257 1.77 -14.24 -14.09
C ASP A 257 0.29 -14.02 -14.46
N ILE A 258 0.06 -13.12 -15.44
CA ILE A 258 -1.29 -12.75 -15.89
C ILE A 258 -2.02 -13.93 -16.52
N SER A 259 -1.31 -14.80 -17.23
CA SER A 259 -1.94 -15.98 -17.87
C SER A 259 -2.47 -16.96 -16.82
N LYS A 260 -1.71 -17.16 -15.74
CA LYS A 260 -2.09 -18.03 -14.61
C LYS A 260 -3.31 -17.48 -13.87
N LEU A 261 -3.34 -16.18 -13.58
CA LEU A 261 -4.48 -15.59 -12.85
C LEU A 261 -5.78 -15.64 -13.67
N VAL A 262 -5.70 -15.46 -15.00
CA VAL A 262 -6.86 -15.58 -15.89
C VAL A 262 -7.36 -17.02 -15.93
N ALA A 263 -6.44 -18.00 -16.03
CA ALA A 263 -6.78 -19.42 -16.03
C ALA A 263 -7.41 -19.84 -14.70
N ALA A 264 -6.86 -19.40 -13.57
CA ALA A 264 -7.41 -19.66 -12.24
C ALA A 264 -8.82 -19.07 -12.06
N ALA A 265 -9.04 -17.83 -12.50
CA ALA A 265 -10.38 -17.22 -12.45
C ALA A 265 -11.39 -17.98 -13.32
N LYS A 266 -10.99 -18.45 -14.50
CA LYS A 266 -11.82 -19.30 -15.35
C LYS A 266 -12.13 -20.63 -14.68
N PHE A 267 -11.13 -21.29 -14.07
CA PHE A 267 -11.31 -22.51 -13.31
C PHE A 267 -12.34 -22.34 -12.20
N LEU A 268 -12.21 -21.31 -11.38
CA LEU A 268 -13.16 -21.02 -10.30
C LEU A 268 -14.58 -20.75 -10.83
N ARG A 269 -14.72 -20.01 -11.92
CA ARG A 269 -16.04 -19.75 -12.53
C ARG A 269 -16.70 -21.03 -13.05
N LEU A 270 -15.92 -21.95 -13.65
CA LEU A 270 -16.45 -23.21 -14.16
C LEU A 270 -16.96 -24.14 -13.06
N ARG A 271 -16.48 -24.02 -11.83
CA ARG A 271 -16.99 -24.75 -10.67
C ARG A 271 -18.35 -24.25 -10.15
N LEU A 272 -18.74 -23.03 -10.51
CA LEU A 272 -20.04 -22.50 -10.16
C LEU A 272 -21.16 -23.16 -10.98
N PRO A 273 -22.36 -23.31 -10.40
CA PRO A 273 -23.58 -23.65 -11.17
C PRO A 273 -23.80 -22.66 -12.31
N GLN A 274 -24.37 -23.16 -13.41
CA GLN A 274 -24.57 -22.39 -14.65
C GLN A 274 -25.16 -20.97 -14.42
N PRO A 275 -26.22 -20.76 -13.62
CA PRO A 275 -26.77 -19.43 -13.39
C PRO A 275 -25.79 -18.45 -12.71
N LEU A 276 -24.92 -18.95 -11.81
CA LEU A 276 -23.95 -18.11 -11.09
C LEU A 276 -22.73 -17.74 -11.93
N ARG A 277 -22.42 -18.51 -12.98
CA ARG A 277 -21.29 -18.21 -13.90
C ARG A 277 -21.47 -16.88 -14.61
N SER A 278 -22.68 -16.54 -15.00
CA SER A 278 -23.00 -15.29 -15.70
C SER A 278 -22.94 -14.05 -14.80
N MET A 279 -23.02 -14.24 -13.48
CA MET A 279 -22.99 -13.14 -12.51
C MET A 279 -21.59 -12.59 -12.21
N LEU A 280 -20.54 -13.08 -12.88
CA LEU A 280 -19.14 -12.62 -12.74
C LEU A 280 -18.67 -12.49 -11.28
N LYS A 281 -19.07 -13.43 -10.41
CA LYS A 281 -18.74 -13.37 -8.97
C LYS A 281 -17.25 -13.45 -8.67
N PHE A 282 -16.45 -13.96 -9.61
CA PHE A 282 -14.99 -14.05 -9.54
C PHE A 282 -14.39 -13.39 -10.77
N VAL A 283 -13.44 -12.50 -10.56
CA VAL A 283 -12.86 -11.65 -11.60
C VAL A 283 -11.34 -11.73 -11.53
N TRP A 284 -10.67 -11.49 -12.63
CA TRP A 284 -9.23 -11.25 -12.64
C TRP A 284 -8.92 -9.76 -12.65
N PHE A 285 -7.76 -9.40 -12.08
CA PHE A 285 -7.35 -8.01 -11.91
C PHE A 285 -5.83 -7.87 -12.07
N ASN A 286 -5.40 -7.00 -12.97
CA ASN A 286 -3.99 -6.68 -13.18
C ASN A 286 -3.78 -5.23 -13.63
N ALA A 287 -2.53 -4.80 -13.76
CA ALA A 287 -2.17 -3.43 -14.12
C ALA A 287 -2.52 -3.04 -15.57
N GLU A 288 -2.65 -4.01 -16.49
CA GLU A 288 -2.95 -3.79 -17.91
C GLU A 288 -4.43 -3.46 -18.16
N MET A 289 -5.28 -3.67 -17.15
CA MET A 289 -6.69 -3.33 -17.27
C MET A 289 -6.95 -1.84 -17.22
N THR A 290 -7.99 -1.41 -17.93
CA THR A 290 -8.39 0.00 -17.96
C THR A 290 -8.68 0.52 -16.54
N PRO A 291 -8.43 1.82 -16.26
CA PRO A 291 -8.76 2.43 -14.96
C PRO A 291 -10.23 2.21 -14.57
N ASN A 292 -11.16 2.37 -15.52
CA ASN A 292 -12.59 2.18 -15.28
C ASN A 292 -12.91 0.75 -14.84
N PHE A 293 -12.35 -0.25 -15.52
CA PHE A 293 -12.53 -1.66 -15.13
C PHE A 293 -12.03 -1.92 -13.71
N ARG A 294 -10.83 -1.41 -13.38
CA ARG A 294 -10.25 -1.58 -12.05
C ARG A 294 -11.09 -0.92 -10.96
N GLU A 295 -11.58 0.29 -11.22
CA GLU A 295 -12.45 1.01 -10.28
C GLU A 295 -13.79 0.31 -10.08
N GLU A 296 -14.44 -0.13 -11.16
CA GLU A 296 -15.71 -0.83 -11.12
C GLU A 296 -15.61 -2.13 -10.31
N HIS A 297 -14.62 -2.98 -10.60
CA HIS A 297 -14.49 -4.26 -9.90
C HIS A 297 -14.04 -4.11 -8.45
N THR A 298 -13.28 -3.08 -8.12
CA THR A 298 -12.98 -2.72 -6.73
C THR A 298 -14.25 -2.30 -5.99
N LYS A 299 -15.11 -1.48 -6.59
CA LYS A 299 -16.42 -1.11 -6.04
C LYS A 299 -17.33 -2.32 -5.87
N ASN A 300 -17.36 -3.21 -6.87
CA ASN A 300 -18.16 -4.43 -6.86
C ASN A 300 -17.70 -5.42 -5.76
N LEU A 301 -16.39 -5.55 -5.55
CA LEU A 301 -15.85 -6.34 -4.45
C LEU A 301 -16.23 -5.72 -3.09
N LYS A 302 -16.13 -4.40 -2.96
CA LYS A 302 -16.54 -3.68 -1.75
C LYS A 302 -18.02 -3.85 -1.45
N ALA A 303 -18.87 -3.75 -2.49
CA ALA A 303 -20.31 -3.93 -2.39
C ALA A 303 -20.77 -5.39 -2.19
N GLY A 304 -19.88 -6.38 -2.33
CA GLY A 304 -20.22 -7.80 -2.22
C GLY A 304 -21.03 -8.34 -3.41
N THR A 305 -20.91 -7.75 -4.59
CA THR A 305 -21.41 -8.31 -5.86
C THR A 305 -20.35 -9.18 -6.54
N VAL A 306 -19.07 -8.85 -6.35
CA VAL A 306 -17.90 -9.70 -6.60
C VAL A 306 -17.39 -10.21 -5.26
N TYR A 307 -17.00 -11.46 -5.18
CA TYR A 307 -16.53 -12.10 -3.96
C TYR A 307 -15.06 -12.53 -4.01
N GLY A 308 -14.49 -12.69 -5.20
CA GLY A 308 -13.12 -13.13 -5.34
C GLY A 308 -12.38 -12.47 -6.49
N LEU A 309 -11.12 -12.10 -6.24
CA LEU A 309 -10.21 -11.63 -7.27
C LEU A 309 -9.01 -12.55 -7.37
N CYS A 310 -8.70 -12.99 -8.61
CA CYS A 310 -7.38 -13.46 -8.97
C CYS A 310 -6.59 -12.26 -9.48
N CYS A 311 -5.51 -11.88 -8.81
CA CYS A 311 -4.83 -10.61 -9.07
C CYS A 311 -3.30 -10.73 -9.03
N THR A 312 -2.64 -9.71 -9.55
CA THR A 312 -1.22 -9.47 -9.33
C THR A 312 -1.03 -8.48 -8.19
N ASP A 313 0.20 -8.22 -7.76
CA ASP A 313 0.55 -7.25 -6.73
C ASP A 313 -0.04 -5.85 -6.97
N SER A 314 -0.43 -5.55 -8.21
CA SER A 314 -1.08 -4.28 -8.55
C SER A 314 -2.41 -4.02 -7.83
N PHE A 315 -3.06 -5.06 -7.26
CA PHE A 315 -4.28 -4.91 -6.46
C PHE A 315 -4.01 -4.63 -4.99
N GLY A 316 -2.92 -5.19 -4.43
CA GLY A 316 -2.69 -5.22 -2.98
C GLY A 316 -2.33 -3.88 -2.34
N MET A 317 -2.02 -2.84 -3.12
CA MET A 317 -1.57 -1.56 -2.59
C MET A 317 -2.73 -0.59 -2.38
N GLY A 318 -3.01 -0.27 -1.10
CA GLY A 318 -3.88 0.83 -0.70
C GLY A 318 -5.37 0.67 -0.99
N VAL A 319 -5.84 -0.54 -1.24
CA VAL A 319 -7.26 -0.80 -1.34
C VAL A 319 -7.79 -1.10 0.06
N ASP A 320 -8.66 -0.22 0.56
CA ASP A 320 -9.32 -0.38 1.85
C ASP A 320 -10.53 -1.32 1.71
N LEU A 321 -10.33 -2.59 2.09
CA LEU A 321 -11.32 -3.64 2.10
C LEU A 321 -11.33 -4.31 3.47
N SER A 322 -12.29 -3.97 4.29
CA SER A 322 -12.37 -4.41 5.68
C SER A 322 -12.65 -5.91 5.86
N ASP A 323 -13.32 -6.54 4.88
CA ASP A 323 -13.98 -7.84 4.99
C ASP A 323 -13.40 -8.96 4.09
N ILE A 324 -12.14 -8.85 3.70
CA ILE A 324 -11.43 -9.94 3.02
C ILE A 324 -11.12 -11.04 4.05
N ALA A 325 -11.77 -12.19 3.88
CA ALA A 325 -11.62 -13.33 4.80
C ALA A 325 -10.49 -14.29 4.41
N LEU A 326 -10.15 -14.38 3.11
CA LEU A 326 -9.10 -15.28 2.64
C LEU A 326 -8.14 -14.54 1.72
N VAL A 327 -6.84 -14.71 1.98
CA VAL A 327 -5.78 -14.22 1.09
C VAL A 327 -4.88 -15.40 0.73
N ILE A 328 -4.68 -15.64 -0.55
CA ILE A 328 -3.91 -16.77 -1.04
C ILE A 328 -2.77 -16.27 -1.92
N GLN A 329 -1.53 -16.61 -1.60
CA GLN A 329 -0.41 -16.50 -2.52
C GLN A 329 -0.24 -17.82 -3.25
N TRP A 330 -0.39 -17.78 -4.56
CA TRP A 330 -0.21 -18.93 -5.43
C TRP A 330 1.26 -19.11 -5.77
N HIS A 331 1.87 -20.10 -5.15
CA HIS A 331 3.28 -20.50 -5.28
C HIS A 331 4.30 -19.45 -4.74
N MET A 332 5.52 -19.91 -4.48
CA MET A 332 6.60 -19.12 -3.87
C MET A 332 7.32 -18.27 -4.94
N SER A 333 6.69 -17.18 -5.37
CA SER A 333 7.19 -16.31 -6.44
C SER A 333 7.57 -14.90 -5.99
N CYS A 334 7.29 -14.53 -4.75
CA CYS A 334 7.57 -13.20 -4.22
C CYS A 334 8.51 -13.26 -3.00
N ASP A 335 9.12 -12.13 -2.66
CA ASP A 335 9.87 -11.97 -1.41
C ASP A 335 8.94 -11.87 -0.20
N LEU A 336 9.49 -12.05 1.00
CA LEU A 336 8.73 -12.04 2.24
C LEU A 336 8.01 -10.71 2.51
N CYS A 337 8.59 -9.58 2.10
CA CYS A 337 7.95 -8.26 2.26
C CYS A 337 6.71 -8.14 1.39
N THR A 338 6.77 -8.59 0.15
CA THR A 338 5.62 -8.64 -0.76
C THR A 338 4.55 -9.59 -0.23
N LEU A 339 4.95 -10.80 0.20
CA LEU A 339 4.03 -11.77 0.80
C LEU A 339 3.30 -11.17 2.00
N TRP A 340 4.04 -10.52 2.91
CA TRP A 340 3.46 -9.90 4.09
C TRP A 340 2.50 -8.78 3.74
N GLN A 341 2.80 -8.01 2.70
CA GLN A 341 1.93 -6.95 2.19
C GLN A 341 0.64 -7.50 1.59
N GLN A 342 0.71 -8.58 0.82
CA GLN A 342 -0.45 -9.28 0.29
C GLN A 342 -1.33 -9.80 1.44
N PHE A 343 -0.74 -10.47 2.43
CA PHE A 343 -1.45 -10.98 3.60
C PHE A 343 -2.10 -9.87 4.43
N GLY A 344 -1.48 -8.69 4.45
CA GLY A 344 -2.02 -7.49 5.07
C GLY A 344 -3.32 -6.97 4.44
N CYS A 345 -3.72 -7.47 3.26
CA CYS A 345 -5.01 -7.15 2.64
C CYS A 345 -6.19 -7.85 3.35
N GLY A 346 -5.94 -8.93 4.09
CA GLY A 346 -6.97 -9.63 4.86
C GLY A 346 -7.37 -8.88 6.12
N ALA A 347 -8.65 -8.98 6.50
CA ALA A 347 -9.21 -8.52 7.78
C ALA A 347 -8.68 -7.13 8.21
N GLN A 348 -8.80 -6.12 7.36
CA GLN A 348 -8.31 -4.77 7.69
C GLN A 348 -9.12 -4.11 8.82
N ASP A 349 -10.34 -4.55 9.05
CA ASP A 349 -11.09 -4.22 10.27
C ASP A 349 -10.61 -5.11 11.42
N PRO A 350 -10.18 -4.53 12.56
CA PRO A 350 -9.71 -5.30 13.72
C PRO A 350 -10.75 -6.27 14.31
N SER A 351 -12.04 -6.07 14.04
CA SER A 351 -13.12 -6.95 14.49
C SER A 351 -13.32 -8.17 13.59
N THR A 352 -12.65 -8.24 12.45
CA THR A 352 -12.74 -9.34 11.49
C THR A 352 -11.51 -10.23 11.55
N GLU A 353 -11.65 -11.48 11.12
CA GLU A 353 -10.55 -12.43 11.01
C GLU A 353 -10.33 -12.81 9.55
N ALA A 354 -9.09 -13.13 9.20
CA ALA A 354 -8.74 -13.68 7.89
C ALA A 354 -7.78 -14.85 8.02
N THR A 355 -7.77 -15.71 7.00
CA THR A 355 -6.74 -16.72 6.82
C THR A 355 -5.92 -16.42 5.60
N ALA A 356 -4.60 -16.38 5.77
CA ALA A 356 -3.64 -16.13 4.72
C ALA A 356 -2.89 -17.43 4.38
N PHE A 357 -3.04 -17.90 3.16
CA PHE A 357 -2.43 -19.13 2.65
C PHE A 357 -1.24 -18.83 1.76
N LEU A 358 -0.12 -19.47 2.03
CA LEU A 358 0.98 -19.61 1.09
C LEU A 358 0.96 -21.03 0.52
N LEU A 359 0.56 -21.19 -0.73
CA LEU A 359 0.61 -22.48 -1.43
C LEU A 359 1.99 -22.66 -2.06
N VAL A 360 2.68 -23.74 -1.69
CA VAL A 360 4.07 -23.97 -2.13
C VAL A 360 4.31 -25.40 -2.58
N GLU A 361 5.29 -25.56 -3.46
CA GLU A 361 5.72 -26.87 -3.93
C GLU A 361 6.51 -27.61 -2.83
N SER A 362 6.42 -28.94 -2.85
CA SER A 362 7.09 -29.85 -1.89
C SER A 362 8.60 -29.59 -1.75
N LYS A 363 9.25 -29.10 -2.80
CA LYS A 363 10.71 -28.81 -2.81
C LYS A 363 11.14 -27.77 -1.78
N TYR A 364 10.23 -26.92 -1.29
CA TYR A 364 10.51 -25.87 -0.29
C TYR A 364 10.39 -26.36 1.14
N PHE A 365 9.81 -27.54 1.38
CA PHE A 365 9.73 -28.13 2.73
C PHE A 365 11.02 -28.87 3.11
N ASP A 366 11.39 -28.79 4.37
CA ASP A 366 12.62 -29.40 4.91
C ASP A 366 12.68 -30.91 4.67
N ARG A 367 11.54 -31.61 4.80
CA ARG A 367 11.45 -33.05 4.50
C ARG A 367 11.91 -33.41 3.09
N SER A 368 11.63 -32.55 2.09
CA SER A 368 12.03 -32.77 0.72
C SER A 368 13.50 -32.44 0.49
N ARG A 369 14.03 -31.43 1.22
CA ARG A 369 15.46 -31.11 1.24
C ARG A 369 16.26 -32.21 1.87
N GLN A 370 15.80 -32.73 3.02
CA GLN A 370 16.44 -33.85 3.71
C GLN A 370 16.52 -35.08 2.82
N LYS A 371 15.40 -35.50 2.20
CA LYS A 371 15.40 -36.63 1.27
C LYS A 371 16.39 -36.46 0.09
N LYS A 372 16.54 -35.26 -0.41
CA LYS A 372 17.52 -34.98 -1.48
C LYS A 372 18.96 -35.08 -0.96
N ALA A 373 19.23 -34.59 0.23
CA ALA A 373 20.54 -34.71 0.88
C ALA A 373 20.90 -36.19 1.12
N ASP A 374 20.00 -36.94 1.74
CA ASP A 374 20.18 -38.37 2.01
C ASP A 374 20.42 -39.18 0.70
N ASN A 375 19.70 -38.87 -0.37
CA ASN A 375 19.87 -39.50 -1.67
C ASN A 375 21.21 -39.14 -2.33
N ARG A 376 21.69 -37.92 -2.12
CA ARG A 376 23.02 -37.50 -2.61
C ARG A 376 24.13 -38.25 -1.88
N ASP A 377 24.04 -38.32 -0.55
CA ASP A 377 25.02 -39.01 0.29
C ASP A 377 25.07 -40.51 -0.05
N LYS A 378 23.92 -41.15 -0.27
CA LYS A 378 23.84 -42.54 -0.74
C LYS A 378 24.52 -42.77 -2.10
N ARG A 379 24.34 -41.79 -3.04
CA ARG A 379 25.00 -41.87 -4.36
C ARG A 379 26.50 -41.64 -4.29
N GLU A 380 27.00 -40.80 -3.36
CA GLU A 380 28.43 -40.57 -3.15
C GLU A 380 29.10 -41.77 -2.46
N GLN A 381 28.39 -42.46 -1.56
CA GLN A 381 28.88 -43.71 -0.91
C GLN A 381 28.87 -44.91 -1.85
N ALA A 382 28.06 -44.90 -2.92
CA ALA A 382 27.97 -45.98 -3.89
C ALA A 382 28.94 -45.85 -5.07
N LYS A 383 29.74 -44.76 -5.12
CA LYS A 383 30.85 -44.54 -6.05
C LYS A 383 32.17 -44.89 -5.43
#